data_14d0ae220f64bafe7c08bbe8205433a2
#
_entry.id   14d0ae220f64bafe7c08bbe8205433a2
#
_cell.length_a   1.000
_cell.length_b   1.000
_cell.length_c   1.000
_cell.angle_alpha   90.00
_cell.angle_beta   90.00
_cell.angle_gamma   90.00
#
_symmetry.space_group_name_H-M   'P 1'
#
loop_
_entity.id
_entity.type
_entity.pdbx_description
1 polymer ?
#
loop_
_entity_poly.entity_id
_entity_poly.type
_entity_poly.pdbx_seq_one_letter_code
_entity_poly.pdbx_strand_id
1 'polypeptide(L)'
;MTTPIPQNFVQTIAKQRAVTDAELETVFMALDGQSTATIATKLGISDIAVRKRLGEVYKKFQIGGNGPGKLSELRHQLLFSYHAEQGTSDFSGGKGSLFKMAIAGQQSDWGQAPDVAVFYGRTEELTTLKQSIVSDNCRLVALLGSVGSGKTTLSVQLAKQVQNEFDFVIWRSLRSTPAPSDFLTDLIQLFSNQQKPDLPIDLNGKISRLVEYLRKQRCLLILDDFEAILKPEELAGHYREGCEGYRDLIVRLCEVNHNSCLMLVSSEEPTELTLLAGEKVRTFKPAISAEITREIFQEKGLSVPNKELEILLARYGGNLLALKIVATTIHKFFDGNVLKFVEATALFIEEHISNLLAQQFDRMSSSEQEIAYWLAIAKSPISLATLQEKMLVNSSLSDLLKNLDSLGRRSLIDKISEGTETVFMLGALIVQYVSDRLVDRIRVEILETIKTQGIQRMQLLKTHNLKLSIAAEGKQSKEDRSSSILELVKNRLQVLFMKTTGFEEPLKILTKVASDLEHKSTLEVGYARENLAQIIAELQFGS
;
A
#
# COMPACT_ATOMS: atom_id res chain seq x y z
N MET A 1 -18.72 22.87 2.97
CA MET A 1 -18.51 24.33 2.98
C MET A 1 -17.80 24.67 4.29
N THR A 2 -16.54 25.05 4.25
CA THR A 2 -15.78 25.42 5.45
C THR A 2 -16.28 26.77 5.94
N THR A 3 -16.75 26.82 7.18
CA THR A 3 -17.18 28.07 7.84
C THR A 3 -16.04 29.08 7.76
N PRO A 4 -16.22 30.25 7.13
CA PRO A 4 -15.17 31.25 7.05
C PRO A 4 -14.91 31.83 8.45
N ILE A 5 -13.64 31.83 8.89
CA ILE A 5 -13.24 32.49 10.14
C ILE A 5 -13.40 34.01 9.93
N PRO A 6 -14.14 34.72 10.77
CA PRO A 6 -14.29 36.17 10.62
C PRO A 6 -12.93 36.89 10.71
N GLN A 7 -12.68 37.80 9.79
CA GLN A 7 -11.40 38.51 9.70
C GLN A 7 -11.10 39.32 10.96
N ASN A 8 -12.11 39.93 11.60
CA ASN A 8 -11.96 40.67 12.85
C ASN A 8 -11.49 39.77 14.01
N PHE A 9 -11.91 38.51 14.04
CA PHE A 9 -11.45 37.53 15.02
C PHE A 9 -9.96 37.20 14.81
N VAL A 10 -9.58 36.89 13.57
CA VAL A 10 -8.17 36.62 13.22
C VAL A 10 -7.27 37.82 13.59
N GLN A 11 -7.73 39.06 13.35
CA GLN A 11 -7.02 40.28 13.73
C GLN A 11 -6.83 40.38 15.26
N THR A 12 -7.86 40.03 16.03
CA THR A 12 -7.80 40.07 17.50
C THR A 12 -6.77 39.10 18.04
N ILE A 13 -6.80 37.85 17.59
CA ILE A 13 -5.85 36.81 18.00
C ILE A 13 -4.44 37.14 17.52
N ALA A 14 -4.28 37.66 16.30
CA ALA A 14 -2.99 38.07 15.76
C ALA A 14 -2.35 39.18 16.60
N LYS A 15 -3.12 40.18 17.03
CA LYS A 15 -2.65 41.24 17.95
C LYS A 15 -2.18 40.69 19.29
N GLN A 16 -2.93 39.73 19.86
CA GLN A 16 -2.54 39.08 21.12
C GLN A 16 -1.21 38.32 21.02
N ARG A 17 -0.87 37.84 19.82
CA ARG A 17 0.37 37.13 19.56
C ARG A 17 1.47 37.96 18.90
N ALA A 18 1.34 39.28 18.93
CA ALA A 18 2.30 40.25 18.38
C ALA A 18 2.63 40.00 16.88
N VAL A 19 1.61 39.58 16.08
CA VAL A 19 1.73 39.50 14.62
C VAL A 19 1.66 40.90 14.03
N THR A 20 2.59 41.23 13.15
CA THR A 20 2.64 42.55 12.48
C THR A 20 1.59 42.62 11.36
N ASP A 21 1.20 43.85 10.97
CA ASP A 21 0.21 44.07 9.91
C ASP A 21 0.66 43.43 8.58
N ALA A 22 1.93 43.49 8.23
CA ALA A 22 2.46 42.88 7.02
C ALA A 22 2.47 41.33 7.05
N GLU A 23 2.66 40.75 8.23
CA GLU A 23 2.54 39.30 8.44
C GLU A 23 1.05 38.88 8.38
N LEU A 24 0.17 39.67 8.99
CA LEU A 24 -1.27 39.41 9.03
C LEU A 24 -1.89 39.45 7.63
N GLU A 25 -1.52 40.43 6.79
CA GLU A 25 -1.95 40.51 5.41
C GLU A 25 -1.54 39.27 4.60
N THR A 26 -0.29 38.79 4.83
CA THR A 26 0.23 37.57 4.22
C THR A 26 -0.56 36.34 4.68
N VAL A 27 -0.96 36.27 5.96
CA VAL A 27 -1.76 35.17 6.53
C VAL A 27 -3.15 35.16 5.93
N PHE A 28 -3.84 36.30 5.77
CA PHE A 28 -5.16 36.34 5.17
C PHE A 28 -5.17 35.74 3.77
N MET A 29 -4.22 36.16 2.92
CA MET A 29 -4.11 35.63 1.56
C MET A 29 -3.80 34.12 1.54
N ALA A 30 -2.97 33.64 2.48
CA ALA A 30 -2.68 32.23 2.59
C ALA A 30 -3.87 31.42 3.08
N LEU A 31 -4.66 31.93 4.05
CA LEU A 31 -5.89 31.29 4.53
C LEU A 31 -6.98 31.22 3.46
N ASP A 32 -6.99 32.18 2.51
CA ASP A 32 -7.85 32.17 1.32
C ASP A 32 -7.36 31.19 0.23
N GLY A 33 -6.32 30.43 0.49
CA GLY A 33 -5.82 29.38 -0.42
C GLY A 33 -4.92 29.88 -1.54
N GLN A 34 -4.41 31.13 -1.48
CA GLN A 34 -3.51 31.67 -2.48
C GLN A 34 -2.10 31.07 -2.35
N SER A 35 -1.46 30.77 -3.48
CA SER A 35 -0.07 30.28 -3.50
C SER A 35 0.94 31.34 -3.08
N THR A 36 2.09 30.92 -2.54
CA THR A 36 3.16 31.88 -2.14
C THR A 36 3.60 32.77 -3.29
N ALA A 37 3.62 32.26 -4.52
CA ALA A 37 3.94 33.04 -5.72
C ALA A 37 2.85 34.09 -6.03
N THR A 38 1.58 33.75 -5.88
CA THR A 38 0.44 34.68 -6.08
C THR A 38 0.46 35.79 -5.02
N ILE A 39 0.74 35.44 -3.77
CA ILE A 39 0.87 36.38 -2.65
C ILE A 39 2.06 37.35 -2.90
N ALA A 40 3.20 36.82 -3.32
CA ALA A 40 4.38 37.61 -3.65
C ALA A 40 4.10 38.67 -4.70
N THR A 41 3.41 38.29 -5.79
CA THR A 41 3.01 39.20 -6.87
C THR A 41 2.05 40.29 -6.38
N LYS A 42 1.05 39.94 -5.56
CA LYS A 42 0.05 40.90 -5.04
C LYS A 42 0.65 41.90 -4.05
N LEU A 43 1.59 41.45 -3.23
CA LEU A 43 2.24 42.29 -2.21
C LEU A 43 3.49 43.01 -2.73
N GLY A 44 3.92 42.78 -3.97
CA GLY A 44 5.13 43.38 -4.55
C GLY A 44 6.43 42.96 -3.84
N ILE A 45 6.49 41.72 -3.29
CA ILE A 45 7.63 41.19 -2.55
C ILE A 45 8.10 39.86 -3.16
N SER A 46 9.27 39.38 -2.76
CA SER A 46 9.77 38.08 -3.23
C SER A 46 9.04 36.90 -2.56
N ASP A 47 8.97 35.75 -3.23
CA ASP A 47 8.44 34.49 -2.67
C ASP A 47 9.16 34.07 -1.36
N ILE A 48 10.47 34.35 -1.28
CA ILE A 48 11.27 34.12 -0.08
C ILE A 48 10.78 35.00 1.07
N ALA A 49 10.42 36.25 0.80
CA ALA A 49 9.89 37.16 1.81
C ALA A 49 8.52 36.71 2.32
N VAL A 50 7.63 36.20 1.44
CA VAL A 50 6.35 35.59 1.82
C VAL A 50 6.56 34.41 2.76
N ARG A 51 7.45 33.47 2.40
CA ARG A 51 7.76 32.30 3.25
C ARG A 51 8.36 32.70 4.59
N LYS A 52 9.20 33.75 4.62
CA LYS A 52 9.77 34.26 5.86
C LYS A 52 8.68 34.85 6.76
N ARG A 53 7.75 35.66 6.22
CA ARG A 53 6.63 36.22 6.99
C ARG A 53 5.74 35.13 7.57
N LEU A 54 5.34 34.13 6.75
CA LEU A 54 4.58 32.98 7.23
C LEU A 54 5.35 32.19 8.31
N GLY A 55 6.66 32.02 8.13
CA GLY A 55 7.52 31.37 9.12
C GLY A 55 7.55 32.08 10.48
N GLU A 56 7.59 33.42 10.50
CA GLU A 56 7.50 34.18 11.75
C GLU A 56 6.12 34.07 12.40
N VAL A 57 5.04 34.06 11.60
CA VAL A 57 3.69 33.81 12.13
C VAL A 57 3.60 32.42 12.76
N TYR A 58 4.09 31.37 12.10
CA TYR A 58 4.08 30.01 12.66
C TYR A 58 4.83 29.93 13.99
N LYS A 59 5.97 30.63 14.14
CA LYS A 59 6.68 30.73 15.43
C LYS A 59 5.84 31.42 16.51
N LYS A 60 5.17 32.52 16.17
CA LYS A 60 4.31 33.28 17.11
C LYS A 60 3.08 32.46 17.54
N PHE A 61 2.60 31.55 16.69
CA PHE A 61 1.54 30.60 17.01
C PHE A 61 2.08 29.28 17.58
N GLN A 62 3.39 29.16 17.82
CA GLN A 62 4.06 27.96 18.35
C GLN A 62 3.88 26.72 17.47
N ILE A 63 3.73 26.90 16.16
CA ILE A 63 3.60 25.83 15.18
C ILE A 63 5.00 25.34 14.78
N GLY A 64 5.37 24.15 15.27
CA GLY A 64 6.67 23.52 15.00
C GLY A 64 6.70 22.69 13.71
N GLY A 65 7.83 21.97 13.48
CA GLY A 65 7.99 21.03 12.35
C GLY A 65 8.44 21.66 11.03
N ASN A 66 8.83 20.81 10.06
CA ASN A 66 9.20 21.20 8.69
C ASN A 66 8.22 20.59 7.70
N GLY A 67 7.47 21.39 6.93
CA GLY A 67 6.60 20.86 5.88
C GLY A 67 5.38 21.72 5.55
N PRO A 68 4.57 21.31 4.54
CA PRO A 68 3.42 22.07 4.02
C PRO A 68 2.19 22.11 4.96
N GLY A 69 2.16 21.34 6.06
CA GLY A 69 1.04 21.27 6.99
C GLY A 69 0.86 22.46 7.93
N LYS A 70 1.82 23.40 8.04
CA LYS A 70 1.79 24.50 9.00
C LYS A 70 0.63 25.47 8.82
N LEU A 71 0.20 25.70 7.57
CA LEU A 71 -0.95 26.55 7.29
C LEU A 71 -2.27 25.90 7.74
N SER A 72 -2.38 24.60 7.57
CA SER A 72 -3.52 23.82 8.06
C SER A 72 -3.60 23.83 9.58
N GLU A 73 -2.45 23.72 10.25
CA GLU A 73 -2.33 23.82 11.71
C GLU A 73 -2.72 25.22 12.22
N LEU A 74 -2.24 26.27 11.56
CA LEU A 74 -2.64 27.65 11.88
C LEU A 74 -4.16 27.85 11.73
N ARG A 75 -4.72 27.34 10.64
CA ARG A 75 -6.16 27.41 10.40
C ARG A 75 -6.95 26.68 11.47
N HIS A 76 -6.48 25.51 11.90
CA HIS A 76 -7.10 24.71 12.94
C HIS A 76 -7.07 25.42 14.30
N GLN A 77 -5.93 26.00 14.70
CA GLN A 77 -5.81 26.78 15.94
C GLN A 77 -6.73 28.01 15.94
N LEU A 78 -6.85 28.70 14.81
CA LEU A 78 -7.73 29.86 14.69
C LEU A 78 -9.22 29.47 14.76
N LEU A 79 -9.62 28.36 14.11
CA LEU A 79 -10.99 27.82 14.18
C LEU A 79 -11.34 27.38 15.60
N PHE A 80 -10.43 26.69 16.26
CA PHE A 80 -10.62 26.25 17.65
C PHE A 80 -10.81 27.44 18.59
N SER A 81 -9.98 28.48 18.48
CA SER A 81 -10.10 29.70 19.29
C SER A 81 -11.42 30.44 19.01
N TYR A 82 -11.87 30.46 17.75
CA TYR A 82 -13.13 31.10 17.35
C TYR A 82 -14.36 30.40 17.95
N HIS A 83 -14.38 29.07 17.89
CA HIS A 83 -15.48 28.31 18.50
C HIS A 83 -15.48 28.38 20.05
N ALA A 84 -14.30 28.48 20.66
CA ALA A 84 -14.20 28.65 22.11
C ALA A 84 -14.75 30.01 22.59
N GLU A 85 -14.62 31.09 21.82
CA GLU A 85 -15.22 32.38 22.15
C GLU A 85 -16.74 32.45 21.94
N GLN A 86 -17.30 31.71 20.97
CA GLN A 86 -18.72 31.69 20.71
C GLN A 86 -19.52 30.90 21.75
N GLY A 87 -18.88 30.02 22.52
CA GLY A 87 -19.54 29.23 23.58
C GLY A 87 -19.70 29.92 24.93
N THR A 88 -19.32 31.19 25.08
CA THR A 88 -19.29 31.89 26.39
C THR A 88 -20.32 32.97 26.59
N SER A 89 -21.45 32.96 25.87
CA SER A 89 -22.55 33.87 26.16
C SER A 89 -23.77 33.16 26.77
N ASP A 90 -23.62 32.47 27.90
CA ASP A 90 -24.69 32.29 28.93
C ASP A 90 -24.11 31.39 30.04
N PHE A 91 -23.51 32.01 31.05
CA PHE A 91 -23.51 31.53 32.44
C PHE A 91 -22.57 32.39 33.28
N SER A 92 -23.17 33.43 33.88
CA SER A 92 -22.57 34.14 35.01
C SER A 92 -22.81 33.33 36.28
N GLY A 93 -21.79 32.74 36.86
CA GLY A 93 -21.89 32.17 38.21
C GLY A 93 -20.83 31.08 38.50
N GLY A 94 -19.80 31.41 39.29
CA GLY A 94 -19.03 30.42 40.04
C GLY A 94 -17.60 30.13 39.54
N LYS A 95 -16.66 30.97 39.97
CA LYS A 95 -15.20 30.68 39.90
C LYS A 95 -14.89 29.49 40.82
N GLY A 96 -14.76 28.30 40.27
CA GLY A 96 -14.24 27.15 41.04
C GLY A 96 -14.54 25.76 40.48
N SER A 97 -15.52 25.61 39.58
CA SER A 97 -15.98 24.29 39.11
C SER A 97 -15.76 24.05 37.62
N LEU A 98 -15.37 25.04 36.83
CA LEU A 98 -15.24 24.95 35.37
C LEU A 98 -13.92 24.27 34.93
N PHE A 99 -12.93 24.13 35.81
CA PHE A 99 -11.67 23.45 35.50
C PHE A 99 -11.76 21.91 35.55
N LYS A 100 -12.85 21.36 36.11
CA LYS A 100 -13.10 19.91 36.16
C LYS A 100 -14.01 19.38 35.05
N MET A 101 -14.73 20.23 34.32
CA MET A 101 -15.62 19.81 33.23
C MET A 101 -15.01 19.92 31.82
N ALA A 102 -13.84 20.58 31.68
CA ALA A 102 -13.11 20.64 30.40
C ALA A 102 -12.22 19.40 30.11
N ILE A 103 -12.27 18.38 30.96
CA ILE A 103 -11.50 17.12 30.80
C ILE A 103 -12.33 15.97 30.21
N ALA A 104 -13.62 16.18 29.92
CA ALA A 104 -14.50 15.19 29.31
C ALA A 104 -14.81 15.48 27.82
N GLY A 105 -13.88 16.11 27.10
CA GLY A 105 -13.95 16.31 25.66
C GLY A 105 -13.14 15.24 24.92
N GLN A 106 -13.83 14.46 24.11
CA GLN A 106 -13.28 13.56 23.14
C GLN A 106 -12.10 14.21 22.39
N GLN A 107 -10.92 13.57 22.42
CA GLN A 107 -9.72 14.08 21.77
C GLN A 107 -9.40 13.21 20.53
N SER A 108 -9.24 13.84 19.37
CA SER A 108 -8.80 13.17 18.18
C SER A 108 -7.53 13.83 17.62
N ASP A 109 -6.51 13.02 17.37
CA ASP A 109 -5.27 13.41 16.72
C ASP A 109 -5.10 12.60 15.42
N TRP A 110 -5.51 13.23 14.33
CA TRP A 110 -5.51 12.59 13.01
C TRP A 110 -4.13 12.57 12.35
N GLY A 111 -3.13 13.27 12.91
CA GLY A 111 -1.77 13.26 12.41
C GLY A 111 -1.68 13.45 10.89
N GLN A 112 -1.21 12.42 10.18
CA GLN A 112 -1.05 12.40 8.72
C GLN A 112 -2.19 11.64 8.00
N ALA A 113 -3.33 11.40 8.65
CA ALA A 113 -4.45 10.71 8.03
C ALA A 113 -4.92 11.48 6.77
N PRO A 114 -5.14 10.78 5.64
CA PRO A 114 -5.64 11.44 4.44
C PRO A 114 -7.08 11.91 4.61
N ASP A 115 -7.45 13.01 3.97
CA ASP A 115 -8.87 13.38 3.88
C ASP A 115 -9.57 12.47 2.87
N VAL A 116 -10.65 11.83 3.31
CA VAL A 116 -11.47 10.93 2.50
C VAL A 116 -12.75 11.65 2.11
N ALA A 117 -12.73 12.29 0.94
CA ALA A 117 -13.89 13.01 0.41
C ALA A 117 -14.92 12.06 -0.21
N VAL A 118 -14.47 10.97 -0.84
CA VAL A 118 -15.34 9.98 -1.51
C VAL A 118 -15.01 8.57 -1.00
N PHE A 119 -16.05 7.86 -0.61
CA PHE A 119 -15.97 6.48 -0.12
C PHE A 119 -17.04 5.64 -0.81
N TYR A 120 -16.67 4.46 -1.31
CA TYR A 120 -17.56 3.60 -2.07
C TYR A 120 -17.91 2.34 -1.29
N GLY A 121 -19.20 2.05 -1.18
CA GLY A 121 -19.73 0.83 -0.60
C GLY A 121 -19.11 0.43 0.75
N ARG A 122 -18.69 -0.82 0.85
CA ARG A 122 -18.01 -1.42 2.03
C ARG A 122 -18.78 -1.31 3.33
N THR A 123 -20.11 -1.29 3.23
CA THR A 123 -20.99 -1.17 4.41
C THR A 123 -20.87 -2.40 5.31
N GLU A 124 -20.73 -3.59 4.73
CA GLU A 124 -20.55 -4.84 5.47
C GLU A 124 -19.21 -4.90 6.19
N GLU A 125 -18.12 -4.48 5.49
CA GLU A 125 -16.79 -4.42 6.08
C GLU A 125 -16.75 -3.40 7.24
N LEU A 126 -17.31 -2.21 7.05
CA LEU A 126 -17.41 -1.21 8.11
C LEU A 126 -18.21 -1.73 9.30
N THR A 127 -19.31 -2.44 9.06
CA THR A 127 -20.15 -3.02 10.11
C THR A 127 -19.38 -4.07 10.89
N THR A 128 -18.68 -4.99 10.20
CA THR A 128 -17.87 -6.06 10.80
C THR A 128 -16.71 -5.49 11.61
N LEU A 129 -16.00 -4.49 11.07
CA LEU A 129 -14.90 -3.82 11.76
C LEU A 129 -15.39 -3.04 12.97
N LYS A 130 -16.52 -2.31 12.84
CA LYS A 130 -17.15 -1.60 13.96
C LYS A 130 -17.56 -2.58 15.06
N GLN A 131 -18.18 -3.70 14.72
CA GLN A 131 -18.52 -4.73 15.69
C GLN A 131 -17.29 -5.25 16.43
N SER A 132 -16.22 -5.57 15.70
CA SER A 132 -14.97 -6.06 16.29
C SER A 132 -14.36 -5.06 17.28
N ILE A 133 -14.33 -3.77 16.91
CA ILE A 133 -13.67 -2.73 17.70
C ILE A 133 -14.54 -2.25 18.87
N VAL A 134 -15.86 -2.06 18.65
CA VAL A 134 -16.75 -1.43 19.64
C VAL A 134 -17.43 -2.48 20.51
N SER A 135 -18.04 -3.52 19.90
CA SER A 135 -18.87 -4.49 20.62
C SER A 135 -18.05 -5.64 21.20
N ASP A 136 -17.18 -6.22 20.38
CA ASP A 136 -16.37 -7.38 20.78
C ASP A 136 -15.13 -6.99 21.60
N ASN A 137 -14.84 -5.66 21.66
CA ASN A 137 -13.69 -5.09 22.35
C ASN A 137 -12.36 -5.81 21.97
N CYS A 138 -12.12 -5.95 20.66
CA CYS A 138 -10.83 -6.45 20.16
C CYS A 138 -9.71 -5.51 20.61
N ARG A 139 -8.61 -6.08 21.08
CA ARG A 139 -7.42 -5.33 21.48
C ARG A 139 -6.58 -4.95 20.26
N LEU A 140 -6.63 -5.80 19.23
CA LEU A 140 -5.97 -5.56 17.95
C LEU A 140 -6.87 -5.98 16.79
N VAL A 141 -6.94 -5.12 15.79
CA VAL A 141 -7.52 -5.42 14.46
C VAL A 141 -6.48 -5.09 13.40
N ALA A 142 -6.00 -6.10 12.68
CA ALA A 142 -5.07 -5.91 11.56
C ALA A 142 -5.84 -5.86 10.24
N LEU A 143 -5.78 -4.72 9.56
CA LEU A 143 -6.34 -4.51 8.23
C LEU A 143 -5.25 -4.75 7.19
N LEU A 144 -5.26 -5.93 6.59
CA LEU A 144 -4.23 -6.43 5.69
C LEU A 144 -4.72 -6.50 4.24
N GLY A 145 -3.80 -6.41 3.27
CA GLY A 145 -4.14 -6.58 1.85
C GLY A 145 -3.13 -5.91 0.93
N SER A 146 -3.23 -6.18 -0.37
CA SER A 146 -2.34 -5.62 -1.39
C SER A 146 -2.37 -4.08 -1.43
N VAL A 147 -1.33 -3.48 -1.98
CA VAL A 147 -1.29 -2.03 -2.24
C VAL A 147 -2.43 -1.65 -3.19
N GLY A 148 -3.08 -0.52 -2.94
CA GLY A 148 -4.21 -0.06 -3.77
C GLY A 148 -5.58 -0.68 -3.40
N SER A 149 -5.67 -1.61 -2.44
CA SER A 149 -6.94 -2.20 -1.99
C SER A 149 -7.84 -1.24 -1.18
N GLY A 150 -7.35 -0.05 -0.80
CA GLY A 150 -8.11 0.98 -0.10
C GLY A 150 -8.18 0.80 1.42
N LYS A 151 -7.21 0.14 2.04
CA LYS A 151 -7.11 -0.08 3.51
C LYS A 151 -7.11 1.24 4.30
N THR A 152 -6.21 2.14 3.93
CA THR A 152 -6.10 3.47 4.57
C THR A 152 -7.42 4.23 4.51
N THR A 153 -8.09 4.25 3.35
CA THR A 153 -9.40 4.90 3.17
C THR A 153 -10.48 4.27 4.06
N LEU A 154 -10.50 2.93 4.13
CA LEU A 154 -11.44 2.17 4.97
C LEU A 154 -11.21 2.46 6.45
N SER A 155 -9.96 2.48 6.91
CA SER A 155 -9.63 2.74 8.31
C SER A 155 -9.92 4.18 8.73
N VAL A 156 -9.71 5.18 7.86
CA VAL A 156 -10.13 6.58 8.12
C VAL A 156 -11.65 6.68 8.26
N GLN A 157 -12.39 6.06 7.33
CA GLN A 157 -13.86 6.11 7.37
C GLN A 157 -14.42 5.40 8.60
N LEU A 158 -13.87 4.26 8.97
CA LEU A 158 -14.21 3.55 10.19
C LEU A 158 -13.93 4.42 11.42
N ALA A 159 -12.75 5.00 11.53
CA ALA A 159 -12.38 5.85 12.66
C ALA A 159 -13.31 7.05 12.82
N LYS A 160 -13.69 7.71 11.70
CA LYS A 160 -14.70 8.79 11.71
C LYS A 160 -16.06 8.32 12.24
N GLN A 161 -16.48 7.07 11.91
CA GLN A 161 -17.77 6.53 12.37
C GLN A 161 -17.78 6.11 13.84
N VAL A 162 -16.65 5.65 14.36
CA VAL A 162 -16.56 5.12 15.73
C VAL A 162 -15.92 6.10 16.72
N GLN A 163 -15.50 7.29 16.28
CA GLN A 163 -14.80 8.25 17.13
C GLN A 163 -15.54 8.55 18.44
N ASN A 164 -16.87 8.60 18.43
CA ASN A 164 -17.69 8.88 19.60
C ASN A 164 -17.73 7.75 20.65
N GLU A 165 -17.19 6.58 20.31
CA GLU A 165 -17.11 5.42 21.20
C GLU A 165 -15.77 5.35 21.96
N PHE A 166 -14.87 6.31 21.69
CA PHE A 166 -13.51 6.38 22.25
C PHE A 166 -13.24 7.73 22.90
N ASP A 167 -12.48 7.74 23.98
CA ASP A 167 -11.97 8.97 24.60
C ASP A 167 -10.88 9.60 23.70
N PHE A 168 -10.09 8.75 23.03
CA PHE A 168 -9.01 9.15 22.12
C PHE A 168 -9.07 8.37 20.82
N VAL A 169 -8.95 9.08 19.68
CA VAL A 169 -8.67 8.50 18.37
C VAL A 169 -7.34 9.07 17.89
N ILE A 170 -6.34 8.21 17.72
CA ILE A 170 -4.98 8.64 17.37
C ILE A 170 -4.57 7.92 16.09
N TRP A 171 -4.15 8.70 15.07
CA TRP A 171 -3.63 8.20 13.82
C TRP A 171 -2.14 8.49 13.69
N ARG A 172 -1.36 7.48 13.30
CA ARG A 172 0.06 7.63 12.98
C ARG A 172 0.43 6.83 11.75
N SER A 173 1.12 7.46 10.79
CA SER A 173 1.79 6.75 9.70
C SER A 173 3.21 6.37 10.14
N LEU A 174 3.57 5.12 9.92
CA LEU A 174 4.92 4.60 10.20
C LEU A 174 5.86 4.70 8.98
N ARG A 175 5.45 5.39 7.92
CA ARG A 175 6.23 5.54 6.68
C ARG A 175 7.63 6.12 6.90
N SER A 176 7.79 7.00 7.89
CA SER A 176 9.09 7.58 8.27
C SER A 176 9.94 6.66 9.14
N THR A 177 9.47 5.46 9.45
CA THR A 177 10.17 4.47 10.29
C THR A 177 10.66 5.06 11.63
N PRO A 178 9.78 5.66 12.47
CA PRO A 178 10.20 6.25 13.72
C PRO A 178 10.74 5.17 14.68
N ALA A 179 11.74 5.54 15.48
CA ALA A 179 12.23 4.63 16.52
C ALA A 179 11.12 4.35 17.55
N PRO A 180 10.92 3.09 18.01
CA PRO A 180 9.86 2.73 18.96
C PRO A 180 9.85 3.58 20.22
N SER A 181 11.04 3.93 20.74
CA SER A 181 11.20 4.76 21.92
C SER A 181 10.67 6.17 21.73
N ASP A 182 10.95 6.80 20.57
CA ASP A 182 10.49 8.16 20.26
C ASP A 182 8.98 8.17 20.00
N PHE A 183 8.51 7.19 19.24
CA PHE A 183 7.08 6.98 18.99
C PHE A 183 6.26 6.85 20.29
N LEU A 184 6.74 6.03 21.26
CA LEU A 184 6.09 5.89 22.56
C LEU A 184 6.15 7.18 23.37
N THR A 185 7.26 7.91 23.31
CA THR A 185 7.40 9.21 23.96
C THR A 185 6.34 10.20 23.47
N ASP A 186 6.16 10.30 22.15
CA ASP A 186 5.16 11.19 21.54
C ASP A 186 3.73 10.81 21.96
N LEU A 187 3.41 9.51 21.98
CA LEU A 187 2.11 9.03 22.44
C LEU A 187 1.86 9.34 23.92
N ILE A 188 2.84 9.07 24.79
CA ILE A 188 2.71 9.33 26.24
C ILE A 188 2.55 10.83 26.50
N GLN A 189 3.27 11.69 25.78
CA GLN A 189 3.12 13.13 25.90
C GLN A 189 1.70 13.61 25.50
N LEU A 190 1.13 13.02 24.45
CA LEU A 190 -0.23 13.31 24.02
C LEU A 190 -1.24 12.95 25.13
N PHE A 191 -1.14 11.77 25.73
CA PHE A 191 -2.04 11.33 26.81
C PHE A 191 -1.87 12.12 28.10
N SER A 192 -0.68 12.68 28.36
CA SER A 192 -0.40 13.49 29.57
C SER A 192 -0.80 14.94 29.43
N ASN A 193 -1.51 15.37 28.37
CA ASN A 193 -1.83 16.76 28.05
C ASN A 193 -0.61 17.67 28.04
N GLN A 194 0.51 17.20 27.50
CA GLN A 194 1.79 17.91 27.41
C GLN A 194 2.42 18.33 28.75
N GLN A 195 1.87 17.90 29.88
CA GLN A 195 2.61 17.98 31.13
C GLN A 195 3.86 17.11 30.97
N LYS A 196 5.04 17.61 31.38
CA LYS A 196 6.28 16.82 31.30
C LYS A 196 6.11 15.57 32.20
N PRO A 197 5.71 14.41 31.64
CA PRO A 197 5.61 13.20 32.45
C PRO A 197 7.03 12.78 32.81
N ASP A 198 7.18 12.19 34.00
CA ASP A 198 8.39 11.45 34.33
C ASP A 198 8.42 10.20 33.42
N LEU A 199 9.14 10.33 32.29
CA LEU A 199 9.18 9.32 31.23
C LEU A 199 10.21 8.25 31.61
N PRO A 200 9.83 6.96 31.64
CA PRO A 200 10.80 5.88 31.77
C PRO A 200 11.86 5.97 30.66
N ILE A 201 13.10 5.68 31.03
CA ILE A 201 14.24 5.74 30.10
C ILE A 201 14.19 4.53 29.15
N ASP A 202 13.83 3.37 29.67
CA ASP A 202 13.77 2.11 28.93
C ASP A 202 12.45 1.93 28.17
N LEU A 203 12.51 1.16 27.10
CA LEU A 203 11.37 0.89 26.21
C LEU A 203 10.22 0.19 26.95
N ASN A 204 10.53 -0.83 27.77
CA ASN A 204 9.52 -1.59 28.50
C ASN A 204 8.77 -0.73 29.53
N GLY A 205 9.44 0.19 30.18
CA GLY A 205 8.83 1.18 31.03
C GLY A 205 7.87 2.10 30.28
N LYS A 206 8.26 2.55 29.07
CA LYS A 206 7.38 3.36 28.21
C LYS A 206 6.15 2.56 27.74
N ILE A 207 6.32 1.30 27.33
CA ILE A 207 5.21 0.42 26.98
C ILE A 207 4.26 0.25 28.19
N SER A 208 4.80 0.01 29.38
CA SER A 208 4.01 -0.13 30.60
C SER A 208 3.23 1.14 30.93
N ARG A 209 3.85 2.31 30.76
CA ARG A 209 3.20 3.61 30.94
C ARG A 209 2.08 3.84 29.92
N LEU A 210 2.27 3.49 28.64
CA LEU A 210 1.22 3.54 27.63
C LEU A 210 0.05 2.64 28.02
N VAL A 211 0.29 1.40 28.45
CA VAL A 211 -0.75 0.46 28.91
C VAL A 211 -1.57 1.04 30.06
N GLU A 212 -0.94 1.78 30.99
CA GLU A 212 -1.67 2.46 32.08
C GLU A 212 -2.67 3.50 31.53
N TYR A 213 -2.30 4.27 30.51
CA TYR A 213 -3.22 5.19 29.85
C TYR A 213 -4.35 4.45 29.12
N LEU A 214 -4.04 3.40 28.36
CA LEU A 214 -5.01 2.60 27.62
C LEU A 214 -6.01 1.83 28.52
N ARG A 215 -5.68 1.63 29.79
CA ARG A 215 -6.59 1.10 30.81
C ARG A 215 -7.52 2.14 31.38
N LYS A 216 -7.05 3.38 31.53
CA LYS A 216 -7.81 4.49 32.12
C LYS A 216 -8.75 5.16 31.12
N GLN A 217 -8.38 5.14 29.84
CA GLN A 217 -9.07 5.81 28.76
C GLN A 217 -9.25 4.84 27.60
N ARG A 218 -10.41 4.86 26.97
CA ARG A 218 -10.70 4.02 25.82
C ARG A 218 -10.13 4.68 24.56
N CYS A 219 -9.08 4.09 23.97
CA CYS A 219 -8.36 4.66 22.84
C CYS A 219 -8.45 3.78 21.61
N LEU A 220 -8.63 4.40 20.44
CA LEU A 220 -8.39 3.79 19.15
C LEU A 220 -7.06 4.33 18.59
N LEU A 221 -6.03 3.50 18.59
CA LEU A 221 -4.72 3.82 18.03
C LEU A 221 -4.59 3.16 16.66
N ILE A 222 -4.42 3.97 15.61
CA ILE A 222 -4.31 3.49 14.23
C ILE A 222 -2.88 3.70 13.74
N LEU A 223 -2.21 2.60 13.36
CA LEU A 223 -0.86 2.59 12.79
C LEU A 223 -0.96 2.23 11.32
N ASP A 224 -0.83 3.23 10.45
CA ASP A 224 -0.85 3.06 9.00
C ASP A 224 0.57 2.92 8.42
N ASP A 225 0.68 2.37 7.20
CA ASP A 225 1.95 2.06 6.54
C ASP A 225 2.86 1.15 7.40
N PHE A 226 2.28 0.18 8.12
CA PHE A 226 3.02 -0.65 9.08
C PHE A 226 4.15 -1.45 8.42
N GLU A 227 3.99 -1.85 7.16
CA GLU A 227 5.05 -2.52 6.39
C GLU A 227 6.33 -1.70 6.26
N ALA A 228 6.31 -0.38 6.47
CA ALA A 228 7.49 0.46 6.38
C ALA A 228 8.54 0.12 7.45
N ILE A 229 8.12 -0.34 8.64
CA ILE A 229 9.01 -0.76 9.72
C ILE A 229 9.41 -2.24 9.62
N LEU A 230 8.87 -2.97 8.63
CA LEU A 230 9.26 -4.36 8.36
C LEU A 230 10.39 -4.41 7.33
N LYS A 231 11.23 -5.44 7.45
CA LYS A 231 12.47 -5.59 6.69
C LYS A 231 12.18 -5.98 5.23
N PRO A 232 12.66 -5.23 4.24
CA PRO A 232 12.59 -5.64 2.83
C PRO A 232 13.65 -6.67 2.50
N GLU A 233 13.49 -7.37 1.37
CA GLU A 233 14.45 -8.32 0.78
C GLU A 233 14.73 -9.57 1.63
N GLU A 234 13.97 -9.75 2.70
CA GLU A 234 13.94 -10.96 3.53
C GLU A 234 12.52 -11.53 3.57
N LEU A 235 12.32 -12.69 4.21
CA LEU A 235 10.98 -13.24 4.42
C LEU A 235 10.09 -12.26 5.20
N ALA A 236 8.82 -12.19 4.83
CA ALA A 236 7.87 -11.21 5.35
C ALA A 236 7.67 -11.26 6.86
N GLY A 237 7.33 -10.12 7.43
CA GLY A 237 6.88 -9.97 8.80
C GLY A 237 7.98 -9.78 9.83
N HIS A 238 9.26 -9.73 9.43
CA HIS A 238 10.38 -9.41 10.31
C HIS A 238 10.61 -7.90 10.40
N TYR A 239 11.02 -7.42 11.57
CA TYR A 239 11.25 -5.98 11.79
C TYR A 239 12.61 -5.53 11.27
N ARG A 240 12.68 -4.28 10.83
CA ARG A 240 13.95 -3.60 10.54
C ARG A 240 14.77 -3.45 11.83
N GLU A 241 16.08 -3.36 11.67
CA GLU A 241 17.00 -3.04 12.75
C GLU A 241 16.58 -1.72 13.44
N GLY A 242 16.44 -1.76 14.75
CA GLY A 242 15.96 -0.64 15.57
C GLY A 242 14.43 -0.48 15.63
N CYS A 243 13.65 -1.31 14.93
CA CYS A 243 12.18 -1.31 14.97
C CYS A 243 11.60 -2.51 15.75
N GLU A 244 12.41 -3.39 16.30
CA GLU A 244 11.98 -4.60 16.99
C GLU A 244 11.05 -4.30 18.18
N GLY A 245 11.22 -3.16 18.81
CA GLY A 245 10.38 -2.70 19.92
C GLY A 245 8.90 -2.52 19.58
N TYR A 246 8.54 -2.42 18.30
CA TYR A 246 7.12 -2.46 17.89
C TYR A 246 6.50 -3.84 18.10
N ARG A 247 7.28 -4.92 17.94
CA ARG A 247 6.84 -6.27 18.29
C ARG A 247 6.49 -6.37 19.77
N ASP A 248 7.38 -5.86 20.65
CA ASP A 248 7.15 -5.90 22.10
C ASP A 248 5.90 -5.09 22.48
N LEU A 249 5.69 -3.95 21.84
CA LEU A 249 4.49 -3.14 21.99
C LEU A 249 3.23 -3.92 21.61
N ILE A 250 3.21 -4.53 20.40
CA ILE A 250 2.04 -5.28 19.89
C ILE A 250 1.72 -6.46 20.82
N VAL A 251 2.72 -7.29 21.13
CA VAL A 251 2.54 -8.45 21.99
C VAL A 251 1.98 -8.01 23.34
N ARG A 252 2.57 -6.99 23.94
CA ARG A 252 2.14 -6.48 25.25
C ARG A 252 0.71 -5.94 25.22
N LEU A 253 0.33 -5.21 24.18
CA LEU A 253 -1.05 -4.70 24.03
C LEU A 253 -2.06 -5.83 23.80
N CYS A 254 -1.69 -6.89 23.10
CA CYS A 254 -2.58 -8.03 22.91
C CYS A 254 -2.79 -8.88 24.17
N GLU A 255 -1.75 -9.01 25.02
CA GLU A 255 -1.78 -9.85 26.21
C GLU A 255 -2.47 -9.21 27.42
N VAL A 256 -2.28 -7.89 27.62
CA VAL A 256 -2.79 -7.22 28.81
C VAL A 256 -4.26 -6.81 28.67
N ASN A 257 -4.97 -6.74 29.79
CA ASN A 257 -6.37 -6.32 29.81
C ASN A 257 -6.48 -4.80 29.72
N HIS A 258 -7.21 -4.30 28.70
CA HIS A 258 -7.63 -2.90 28.50
C HIS A 258 -8.83 -2.85 27.56
N ASN A 259 -9.51 -1.69 27.49
CA ASN A 259 -10.70 -1.47 26.63
C ASN A 259 -10.38 -0.70 25.33
N SER A 260 -9.12 -0.46 25.07
CA SER A 260 -8.62 0.23 23.88
C SER A 260 -8.38 -0.74 22.73
N CYS A 261 -8.31 -0.23 21.50
CA CYS A 261 -8.00 -1.03 20.32
C CYS A 261 -6.81 -0.46 19.56
N LEU A 262 -5.88 -1.33 19.19
CA LEU A 262 -4.82 -1.06 18.21
C LEU A 262 -5.30 -1.53 16.85
N MET A 263 -5.32 -0.63 15.85
CA MET A 263 -5.56 -0.99 14.45
C MET A 263 -4.26 -0.89 13.67
N LEU A 264 -3.82 -2.02 13.08
CA LEU A 264 -2.70 -2.07 12.16
C LEU A 264 -3.21 -2.03 10.73
N VAL A 265 -2.68 -1.12 9.91
CA VAL A 265 -2.99 -1.05 8.48
C VAL A 265 -1.71 -1.33 7.72
N SER A 266 -1.69 -2.44 6.98
CA SER A 266 -0.46 -2.93 6.35
C SER A 266 -0.70 -3.72 5.06
N SER A 267 0.27 -3.68 4.16
CA SER A 267 0.35 -4.61 3.02
C SER A 267 1.13 -5.89 3.36
N GLU A 268 1.74 -5.95 4.54
CA GLU A 268 2.55 -7.08 5.01
C GLU A 268 2.18 -7.42 6.46
N GLU A 269 1.94 -8.69 6.74
CA GLU A 269 1.55 -9.20 8.05
C GLU A 269 2.78 -9.47 8.94
N PRO A 270 2.90 -8.85 10.14
CA PRO A 270 3.94 -9.19 11.12
C PRO A 270 3.82 -10.64 11.60
N THR A 271 4.98 -11.28 11.89
CA THR A 271 5.03 -12.71 12.24
C THR A 271 4.25 -13.08 13.49
N GLU A 272 4.20 -12.22 14.48
CA GLU A 272 3.52 -12.48 15.77
C GLU A 272 1.99 -12.53 15.64
N LEU A 273 1.38 -11.90 14.63
CA LEU A 273 -0.08 -11.88 14.51
C LEU A 273 -0.68 -13.28 14.37
N THR A 274 0.00 -14.20 13.71
CA THR A 274 -0.43 -15.60 13.60
C THR A 274 -0.53 -16.29 14.95
N LEU A 275 0.40 -15.99 15.87
CA LEU A 275 0.43 -16.58 17.23
C LEU A 275 -0.56 -15.90 18.18
N LEU A 276 -0.83 -14.61 17.96
CA LEU A 276 -1.73 -13.80 18.78
C LEU A 276 -3.20 -13.90 18.35
N ALA A 277 -3.47 -14.49 17.18
CA ALA A 277 -4.81 -14.60 16.61
C ALA A 277 -5.80 -15.29 17.57
N GLY A 278 -6.99 -14.68 17.74
CA GLY A 278 -8.02 -15.20 18.64
C GLY A 278 -9.19 -14.22 18.79
N GLU A 279 -10.00 -14.39 19.84
CA GLU A 279 -11.19 -13.55 20.04
C GLU A 279 -10.91 -12.06 20.13
N LYS A 280 -9.75 -11.67 20.70
CA LYS A 280 -9.35 -10.27 20.93
C LYS A 280 -8.35 -9.74 19.90
N VAL A 281 -7.85 -10.59 19.01
CA VAL A 281 -6.89 -10.23 17.96
C VAL A 281 -7.40 -10.78 16.64
N ARG A 282 -7.82 -9.92 15.72
CA ARG A 282 -8.43 -10.32 14.46
C ARG A 282 -7.69 -9.71 13.28
N THR A 283 -7.59 -10.46 12.20
CA THR A 283 -7.13 -9.99 10.90
C THR A 283 -8.32 -9.83 9.96
N PHE A 284 -8.30 -8.77 9.17
CA PHE A 284 -9.32 -8.47 8.19
C PHE A 284 -8.68 -8.14 6.84
N LYS A 285 -9.15 -8.77 5.78
CA LYS A 285 -8.72 -8.49 4.39
C LYS A 285 -9.91 -7.92 3.63
N PRO A 286 -9.89 -6.63 3.24
CA PRO A 286 -11.00 -6.04 2.53
C PRO A 286 -11.11 -6.63 1.12
N ALA A 287 -12.32 -6.99 0.73
CA ALA A 287 -12.65 -7.45 -0.61
C ALA A 287 -13.17 -6.30 -1.48
N ILE A 288 -13.19 -6.48 -2.78
CA ILE A 288 -13.86 -5.56 -3.71
C ILE A 288 -15.02 -6.29 -4.35
N SER A 289 -16.22 -5.78 -4.11
CA SER A 289 -17.45 -6.35 -4.66
C SER A 289 -17.81 -5.74 -6.02
N ALA A 290 -18.77 -6.37 -6.68
CA ALA A 290 -19.38 -5.86 -7.92
C ALA A 290 -20.02 -4.47 -7.69
N GLU A 291 -20.66 -4.26 -6.53
CA GLU A 291 -21.31 -3.01 -6.17
C GLU A 291 -20.28 -1.87 -6.06
N ILE A 292 -19.19 -2.09 -5.33
CA ILE A 292 -18.10 -1.10 -5.20
C ILE A 292 -17.56 -0.72 -6.58
N THR A 293 -17.37 -1.71 -7.45
CA THR A 293 -16.91 -1.46 -8.81
C THR A 293 -17.90 -0.62 -9.60
N ARG A 294 -19.21 -0.93 -9.53
CA ARG A 294 -20.24 -0.10 -10.19
C ARG A 294 -20.25 1.32 -9.68
N GLU A 295 -20.18 1.54 -8.38
CA GLU A 295 -20.14 2.89 -7.79
C GLU A 295 -18.95 3.71 -8.29
N ILE A 296 -17.75 3.12 -8.39
CA ILE A 296 -16.55 3.78 -8.93
C ILE A 296 -16.78 4.23 -10.38
N PHE A 297 -17.37 3.37 -11.20
CA PHE A 297 -17.62 3.67 -12.61
C PHE A 297 -18.76 4.69 -12.77
N GLN A 298 -19.83 4.57 -11.99
CA GLN A 298 -20.95 5.51 -12.00
C GLN A 298 -20.52 6.94 -11.61
N GLU A 299 -19.60 7.10 -10.66
CA GLU A 299 -19.03 8.43 -10.33
C GLU A 299 -18.40 9.11 -11.55
N LYS A 300 -17.84 8.32 -12.47
CA LYS A 300 -17.28 8.82 -13.74
C LYS A 300 -18.31 8.90 -14.86
N GLY A 301 -19.61 8.71 -14.56
CA GLY A 301 -20.67 8.70 -15.55
C GLY A 301 -20.68 7.47 -16.45
N LEU A 302 -20.01 6.38 -16.03
CA LEU A 302 -19.90 5.16 -16.82
C LEU A 302 -20.94 4.14 -16.39
N SER A 303 -21.65 3.53 -17.36
CA SER A 303 -22.50 2.37 -17.14
C SER A 303 -21.72 1.10 -17.51
N VAL A 304 -21.66 0.12 -16.59
CA VAL A 304 -20.93 -1.14 -16.79
C VAL A 304 -21.92 -2.28 -16.83
N PRO A 305 -22.13 -2.93 -18.01
CA PRO A 305 -22.95 -4.12 -18.09
C PRO A 305 -22.33 -5.28 -17.29
N ASN A 306 -23.14 -6.27 -16.90
CA ASN A 306 -22.71 -7.35 -16.00
C ASN A 306 -21.53 -8.17 -16.55
N LYS A 307 -21.51 -8.45 -17.84
CA LYS A 307 -20.44 -9.23 -18.47
C LYS A 307 -19.08 -8.50 -18.39
N GLU A 308 -19.06 -7.22 -18.73
CA GLU A 308 -17.87 -6.39 -18.68
C GLU A 308 -17.42 -6.16 -17.23
N LEU A 309 -18.37 -6.07 -16.29
CA LEU A 309 -18.10 -5.97 -14.87
C LEU A 309 -17.35 -7.20 -14.34
N GLU A 310 -17.79 -8.41 -14.72
CA GLU A 310 -17.12 -9.67 -14.35
C GLU A 310 -15.68 -9.70 -14.89
N ILE A 311 -15.48 -9.26 -16.12
CA ILE A 311 -14.14 -9.19 -16.74
C ILE A 311 -13.26 -8.17 -16.00
N LEU A 312 -13.80 -6.99 -15.65
CA LEU A 312 -13.05 -5.98 -14.91
C LEU A 312 -12.69 -6.46 -13.49
N LEU A 313 -13.61 -7.17 -12.82
CA LEU A 313 -13.33 -7.78 -11.52
C LEU A 313 -12.26 -8.87 -11.62
N ALA A 314 -12.34 -9.74 -12.64
CA ALA A 314 -11.33 -10.76 -12.85
C ALA A 314 -9.93 -10.16 -13.13
N ARG A 315 -9.88 -9.07 -13.89
CA ARG A 315 -8.61 -8.40 -14.27
C ARG A 315 -8.02 -7.53 -13.16
N TYR A 316 -8.87 -6.78 -12.44
CA TYR A 316 -8.46 -5.73 -11.49
C TYR A 316 -8.96 -5.97 -10.07
N GLY A 317 -9.64 -7.10 -9.83
CA GLY A 317 -10.21 -7.46 -8.53
C GLY A 317 -9.16 -7.42 -7.42
N GLY A 318 -9.53 -6.84 -6.29
CA GLY A 318 -8.62 -6.62 -5.18
C GLY A 318 -7.87 -5.27 -5.22
N ASN A 319 -7.91 -4.51 -6.32
CA ASN A 319 -7.22 -3.23 -6.43
C ASN A 319 -8.15 -2.07 -6.80
N LEU A 320 -8.64 -1.37 -5.77
CA LEU A 320 -9.55 -0.23 -5.90
C LEU A 320 -8.93 0.94 -6.70
N LEU A 321 -7.62 1.16 -6.51
CA LEU A 321 -6.90 2.21 -7.20
C LEU A 321 -6.81 1.93 -8.70
N ALA A 322 -6.53 0.69 -9.08
CA ALA A 322 -6.51 0.28 -10.49
C ALA A 322 -7.88 0.46 -11.15
N LEU A 323 -8.98 0.08 -10.48
CA LEU A 323 -10.34 0.30 -10.99
C LEU A 323 -10.66 1.79 -11.20
N LYS A 324 -10.25 2.67 -10.28
CA LYS A 324 -10.41 4.13 -10.42
C LYS A 324 -9.64 4.69 -11.63
N ILE A 325 -8.43 4.21 -11.84
CA ILE A 325 -7.58 4.61 -12.98
C ILE A 325 -8.21 4.11 -14.28
N VAL A 326 -8.65 2.86 -14.33
CA VAL A 326 -9.32 2.26 -15.50
C VAL A 326 -10.60 3.03 -15.85
N ALA A 327 -11.45 3.35 -14.86
CA ALA A 327 -12.64 4.15 -15.09
C ALA A 327 -12.30 5.52 -15.70
N THR A 328 -11.25 6.18 -15.21
CA THR A 328 -10.76 7.44 -15.75
C THR A 328 -10.21 7.29 -17.18
N THR A 329 -9.49 6.21 -17.46
CA THR A 329 -8.94 5.89 -18.79
C THR A 329 -10.04 5.65 -19.81
N ILE A 330 -11.06 4.87 -19.44
CA ILE A 330 -12.24 4.60 -20.29
C ILE A 330 -12.97 5.91 -20.62
N HIS A 331 -13.17 6.76 -19.61
CA HIS A 331 -13.82 8.05 -19.84
C HIS A 331 -13.03 8.94 -20.80
N LYS A 332 -11.68 8.99 -20.65
CA LYS A 332 -10.82 9.88 -21.45
C LYS A 332 -10.53 9.40 -22.87
N PHE A 333 -10.30 8.10 -23.06
CA PHE A 333 -9.75 7.56 -24.32
C PHE A 333 -10.71 6.64 -25.09
N PHE A 334 -11.80 6.22 -24.47
CA PHE A 334 -12.79 5.33 -25.08
C PHE A 334 -14.20 5.95 -25.09
N ASP A 335 -14.32 7.27 -24.90
CA ASP A 335 -15.59 8.00 -24.86
C ASP A 335 -16.64 7.36 -23.93
N GLY A 336 -16.18 6.80 -22.83
CA GLY A 336 -17.02 6.11 -21.85
C GLY A 336 -17.46 4.69 -22.27
N ASN A 337 -16.96 4.17 -23.37
CA ASN A 337 -17.35 2.84 -23.86
C ASN A 337 -16.51 1.74 -23.21
N VAL A 338 -17.08 1.10 -22.18
CA VAL A 338 -16.43 0.03 -21.40
C VAL A 338 -16.14 -1.21 -22.26
N LEU A 339 -17.07 -1.58 -23.16
CA LEU A 339 -16.91 -2.74 -24.04
C LEU A 339 -15.70 -2.59 -24.95
N LYS A 340 -15.55 -1.42 -25.62
CA LYS A 340 -14.38 -1.15 -26.48
C LYS A 340 -13.06 -1.25 -25.70
N PHE A 341 -13.03 -0.79 -24.45
CA PHE A 341 -11.84 -0.92 -23.61
C PHE A 341 -11.52 -2.38 -23.32
N VAL A 342 -12.53 -3.16 -22.89
CA VAL A 342 -12.36 -4.58 -22.55
C VAL A 342 -11.89 -5.40 -23.74
N GLU A 343 -12.40 -5.11 -24.95
CA GLU A 343 -12.01 -5.77 -26.20
C GLU A 343 -10.62 -5.33 -26.71
N ALA A 344 -10.29 -4.04 -26.56
CA ALA A 344 -9.01 -3.48 -27.02
C ALA A 344 -7.82 -3.84 -26.13
N THR A 345 -8.06 -4.19 -24.85
CA THR A 345 -7.00 -4.42 -23.88
C THR A 345 -7.18 -5.77 -23.18
N ALA A 346 -6.12 -6.59 -23.12
CA ALA A 346 -6.12 -7.78 -22.26
C ALA A 346 -6.08 -7.36 -20.78
N LEU A 347 -5.05 -6.60 -20.39
CA LEU A 347 -4.93 -5.96 -19.08
C LEU A 347 -4.10 -4.67 -19.25
N PHE A 348 -4.62 -3.56 -18.76
CA PHE A 348 -3.93 -2.27 -18.77
C PHE A 348 -3.42 -1.94 -17.36
N ILE A 349 -2.11 -1.79 -17.22
CA ILE A 349 -1.47 -1.32 -15.99
C ILE A 349 -0.85 0.05 -16.26
N GLU A 350 -1.42 1.07 -15.64
CA GLU A 350 -0.89 2.43 -15.72
C GLU A 350 0.41 2.54 -14.90
N GLU A 351 1.28 3.50 -15.26
CA GLU A 351 2.61 3.68 -14.69
C GLU A 351 2.61 3.79 -13.16
N HIS A 352 1.66 4.51 -12.58
CA HIS A 352 1.57 4.66 -11.13
C HIS A 352 1.30 3.32 -10.42
N ILE A 353 0.40 2.49 -10.97
CA ILE A 353 0.14 1.13 -10.47
C ILE A 353 1.38 0.25 -10.64
N SER A 354 2.03 0.34 -11.81
CA SER A 354 3.27 -0.39 -12.07
C SER A 354 4.35 -0.07 -11.04
N ASN A 355 4.52 1.20 -10.68
CA ASN A 355 5.48 1.64 -9.67
C ASN A 355 5.14 1.12 -8.26
N LEU A 356 3.86 1.08 -7.89
CA LEU A 356 3.43 0.51 -6.61
C LEU A 356 3.67 -1.00 -6.54
N LEU A 357 3.39 -1.72 -7.64
CA LEU A 357 3.68 -3.16 -7.73
C LEU A 357 5.19 -3.42 -7.73
N ALA A 358 5.98 -2.55 -8.36
CA ALA A 358 7.44 -2.61 -8.31
C ALA A 358 7.97 -2.51 -6.87
N GLN A 359 7.51 -1.52 -6.12
CA GLN A 359 7.89 -1.37 -4.71
C GLN A 359 7.54 -2.61 -3.89
N GLN A 360 6.38 -3.22 -4.14
CA GLN A 360 5.94 -4.43 -3.45
C GLN A 360 6.79 -5.65 -3.85
N PHE A 361 7.12 -5.79 -5.13
CA PHE A 361 7.98 -6.84 -5.65
C PHE A 361 9.43 -6.74 -5.15
N ASP A 362 9.97 -5.52 -5.12
CA ASP A 362 11.36 -5.27 -4.68
C ASP A 362 11.56 -5.48 -3.16
N ARG A 363 10.46 -5.59 -2.39
CA ARG A 363 10.50 -6.01 -0.98
C ARG A 363 10.66 -7.51 -0.79
N MET A 364 10.43 -8.32 -1.83
CA MET A 364 10.56 -9.77 -1.76
C MET A 364 12.02 -10.21 -1.71
N SER A 365 12.31 -11.27 -0.98
CA SER A 365 13.58 -11.99 -1.05
C SER A 365 13.78 -12.60 -2.45
N SER A 366 15.01 -12.95 -2.80
CA SER A 366 15.31 -13.60 -4.08
C SER A 366 14.57 -14.92 -4.26
N SER A 367 14.39 -15.70 -3.19
CA SER A 367 13.64 -16.96 -3.23
C SER A 367 12.13 -16.76 -3.40
N GLU A 368 11.56 -15.71 -2.79
CA GLU A 368 10.16 -15.33 -3.04
C GLU A 368 9.95 -14.88 -4.49
N GLN A 369 10.87 -14.10 -5.06
CA GLN A 369 10.82 -13.66 -6.45
C GLN A 369 10.89 -14.86 -7.42
N GLU A 370 11.73 -15.87 -7.13
CA GLU A 370 11.81 -17.09 -7.92
C GLU A 370 10.47 -17.84 -7.95
N ILE A 371 9.83 -18.02 -6.80
CA ILE A 371 8.49 -18.64 -6.72
C ILE A 371 7.44 -17.80 -7.45
N ALA A 372 7.50 -16.46 -7.31
CA ALA A 372 6.57 -15.58 -8.00
C ALA A 372 6.70 -15.70 -9.54
N TYR A 373 7.91 -15.89 -10.08
CA TYR A 373 8.11 -16.17 -11.51
C TYR A 373 7.48 -17.51 -11.92
N TRP A 374 7.63 -18.56 -11.11
CA TRP A 374 6.97 -19.84 -11.39
C TRP A 374 5.45 -19.72 -11.42
N LEU A 375 4.86 -19.02 -10.44
CA LEU A 375 3.42 -18.77 -10.39
C LEU A 375 2.94 -17.91 -11.58
N ALA A 376 3.75 -16.93 -12.04
CA ALA A 376 3.44 -16.12 -13.20
C ALA A 376 3.54 -16.88 -14.53
N ILE A 377 4.47 -17.84 -14.64
CA ILE A 377 4.57 -18.75 -15.80
C ILE A 377 3.35 -19.68 -15.85
N ALA A 378 2.94 -20.21 -14.71
CA ALA A 378 1.80 -21.12 -14.60
C ALA A 378 0.47 -20.45 -14.99
N LYS A 379 0.25 -19.18 -14.62
CA LYS A 379 -0.99 -18.40 -14.85
C LYS A 379 -2.28 -19.06 -14.36
N SER A 380 -2.18 -20.16 -13.69
CA SER A 380 -3.25 -20.97 -13.11
C SER A 380 -2.85 -21.42 -11.71
N PRO A 381 -3.80 -21.82 -10.87
CA PRO A 381 -3.49 -22.38 -9.56
C PRO A 381 -2.51 -23.56 -9.68
N ILE A 382 -1.47 -23.57 -8.86
CA ILE A 382 -0.44 -24.61 -8.84
C ILE A 382 -0.34 -25.27 -7.47
N SER A 383 -0.26 -26.59 -7.42
CA SER A 383 -0.10 -27.33 -6.18
C SER A 383 1.34 -27.26 -5.65
N LEU A 384 1.48 -27.48 -4.34
CA LEU A 384 2.80 -27.53 -3.69
C LEU A 384 3.70 -28.61 -4.31
N ALA A 385 3.13 -29.78 -4.62
CA ALA A 385 3.84 -30.90 -5.21
C ALA A 385 4.37 -30.55 -6.62
N THR A 386 3.52 -29.95 -7.45
CA THR A 386 3.91 -29.52 -8.81
C THR A 386 5.00 -28.44 -8.74
N LEU A 387 4.88 -27.47 -7.84
CA LEU A 387 5.88 -26.42 -7.69
C LEU A 387 7.24 -27.01 -7.27
N GLN A 388 7.24 -27.93 -6.31
CA GLN A 388 8.45 -28.62 -5.84
C GLN A 388 9.10 -29.46 -6.95
N GLU A 389 8.31 -30.16 -7.77
CA GLU A 389 8.83 -30.97 -8.89
C GLU A 389 9.52 -30.11 -9.94
N LYS A 390 9.00 -28.91 -10.22
CA LYS A 390 9.50 -28.04 -11.29
C LYS A 390 10.70 -27.19 -10.86
N MET A 391 10.90 -26.95 -9.60
CA MET A 391 12.08 -26.21 -9.11
C MET A 391 13.32 -27.11 -9.19
N LEU A 392 14.26 -26.77 -10.08
CA LEU A 392 15.51 -27.53 -10.28
C LEU A 392 16.46 -27.50 -9.08
N VAL A 393 16.40 -26.45 -8.28
CA VAL A 393 17.15 -26.35 -7.03
C VAL A 393 16.40 -27.18 -6.01
N ASN A 394 17.06 -28.15 -5.37
CA ASN A 394 16.51 -28.94 -4.26
C ASN A 394 16.21 -28.03 -3.05
N SER A 395 15.24 -27.14 -3.20
CA SER A 395 14.68 -26.40 -2.09
C SER A 395 14.00 -27.40 -1.18
N SER A 396 14.34 -27.40 0.09
CA SER A 396 13.63 -28.27 1.03
C SER A 396 12.14 -27.90 1.03
N LEU A 397 11.26 -28.88 1.27
CA LEU A 397 9.83 -28.62 1.42
C LEU A 397 9.59 -27.53 2.50
N SER A 398 10.41 -27.52 3.56
CA SER A 398 10.35 -26.52 4.61
C SER A 398 10.61 -25.10 4.08
N ASP A 399 11.59 -24.92 3.20
CA ASP A 399 11.92 -23.60 2.66
C ASP A 399 10.86 -23.13 1.65
N LEU A 400 10.32 -24.05 0.86
CA LEU A 400 9.20 -23.74 -0.04
C LEU A 400 7.97 -23.28 0.75
N LEU A 401 7.62 -23.98 1.84
CA LEU A 401 6.51 -23.59 2.71
C LEU A 401 6.72 -22.23 3.38
N LYS A 402 7.94 -21.94 3.85
CA LYS A 402 8.29 -20.62 4.43
C LYS A 402 8.13 -19.49 3.40
N ASN A 403 8.59 -19.71 2.18
CA ASN A 403 8.46 -18.71 1.13
C ASN A 403 7.00 -18.48 0.71
N LEU A 404 6.20 -19.55 0.59
CA LEU A 404 4.77 -19.43 0.30
C LEU A 404 4.00 -18.74 1.44
N ASP A 405 4.32 -19.05 2.71
CA ASP A 405 3.75 -18.33 3.87
C ASP A 405 4.13 -16.85 3.80
N SER A 406 5.37 -16.54 3.50
CA SER A 406 5.88 -15.19 3.36
C SER A 406 5.16 -14.41 2.25
N LEU A 407 4.97 -14.99 1.07
CA LEU A 407 4.19 -14.40 -0.02
C LEU A 407 2.72 -14.17 0.39
N GLY A 408 2.14 -15.09 1.17
CA GLY A 408 0.81 -14.95 1.75
C GLY A 408 0.70 -13.77 2.72
N ARG A 409 1.73 -13.59 3.59
CA ARG A 409 1.86 -12.44 4.50
C ARG A 409 1.97 -11.12 3.76
N ARG A 410 2.59 -11.09 2.58
CA ARG A 410 2.65 -9.93 1.70
C ARG A 410 1.34 -9.68 0.93
N SER A 411 0.33 -10.52 1.11
CA SER A 411 -0.95 -10.46 0.36
C SER A 411 -0.75 -10.50 -1.16
N LEU A 412 0.26 -11.26 -1.63
CA LEU A 412 0.60 -11.40 -3.05
C LEU A 412 0.01 -12.66 -3.67
N ILE A 413 -0.18 -13.71 -2.86
CA ILE A 413 -0.75 -14.98 -3.31
C ILE A 413 -2.09 -15.26 -2.63
N ASP A 414 -2.95 -15.90 -3.38
CA ASP A 414 -4.18 -16.52 -2.91
C ASP A 414 -3.97 -18.01 -2.71
N LYS A 415 -4.51 -18.53 -1.61
CA LYS A 415 -4.51 -19.93 -1.26
C LYS A 415 -5.93 -20.46 -1.47
N ILE A 416 -6.08 -21.41 -2.38
CA ILE A 416 -7.37 -22.00 -2.75
C ILE A 416 -7.33 -23.48 -2.37
N SER A 417 -8.43 -23.99 -1.77
CA SER A 417 -8.60 -25.42 -1.51
C SER A 417 -9.40 -26.04 -2.65
N GLU A 418 -8.77 -26.88 -3.46
CA GLU A 418 -9.40 -27.65 -4.52
C GLU A 418 -9.49 -29.12 -4.12
N GLY A 419 -10.66 -29.56 -3.61
CA GLY A 419 -10.82 -30.91 -3.08
C GLY A 419 -9.94 -31.18 -1.88
N THR A 420 -8.97 -32.09 -2.01
CA THR A 420 -8.01 -32.46 -0.96
C THR A 420 -6.68 -31.69 -1.07
N GLU A 421 -6.46 -30.97 -2.17
CA GLU A 421 -5.20 -30.25 -2.40
C GLU A 421 -5.33 -28.75 -2.13
N THR A 422 -4.22 -28.17 -1.71
CA THR A 422 -4.06 -26.73 -1.60
C THR A 422 -3.26 -26.23 -2.80
N VAL A 423 -3.82 -25.26 -3.52
CA VAL A 423 -3.20 -24.62 -4.67
C VAL A 423 -2.96 -23.15 -4.41
N PHE A 424 -1.95 -22.60 -5.07
CA PHE A 424 -1.48 -21.24 -4.90
C PHE A 424 -1.52 -20.50 -6.23
N MET A 425 -1.90 -19.23 -6.21
CA MET A 425 -1.87 -18.36 -7.38
C MET A 425 -1.56 -16.91 -6.99
N LEU A 426 -0.99 -16.16 -7.92
CA LEU A 426 -0.85 -14.70 -7.78
C LEU A 426 -2.15 -14.00 -8.15
N GLY A 427 -2.44 -12.87 -7.54
CA GLY A 427 -3.53 -11.99 -8.00
C GLY A 427 -3.29 -11.49 -9.44
N ALA A 428 -4.35 -11.27 -10.21
CA ALA A 428 -4.27 -10.98 -11.65
C ALA A 428 -3.32 -9.83 -12.04
N LEU A 429 -3.38 -8.68 -11.33
CA LEU A 429 -2.48 -7.56 -11.56
C LEU A 429 -1.01 -7.92 -11.26
N ILE A 430 -0.79 -8.73 -10.25
CA ILE A 430 0.56 -9.17 -9.84
C ILE A 430 1.10 -10.15 -10.87
N VAL A 431 0.27 -11.10 -11.36
CA VAL A 431 0.65 -12.01 -12.47
C VAL A 431 1.13 -11.21 -13.66
N GLN A 432 0.38 -10.18 -14.08
CA GLN A 432 0.75 -9.38 -15.25
C GLN A 432 2.06 -8.63 -15.01
N TYR A 433 2.19 -7.94 -13.87
CA TYR A 433 3.41 -7.21 -13.52
C TYR A 433 4.65 -8.13 -13.48
N VAL A 434 4.53 -9.28 -12.81
CA VAL A 434 5.62 -10.26 -12.69
C VAL A 434 5.95 -10.87 -14.05
N SER A 435 4.94 -11.13 -14.90
CA SER A 435 5.13 -11.62 -16.27
C SER A 435 5.90 -10.60 -17.13
N ASP A 436 5.51 -9.33 -17.09
CA ASP A 436 6.20 -8.28 -17.85
C ASP A 436 7.66 -8.13 -17.38
N ARG A 437 7.90 -8.14 -16.06
CA ARG A 437 9.25 -8.10 -15.49
C ARG A 437 10.08 -9.32 -15.87
N LEU A 438 9.50 -10.52 -15.86
CA LEU A 438 10.14 -11.76 -16.28
C LEU A 438 10.55 -11.69 -17.77
N VAL A 439 9.64 -11.26 -18.64
CA VAL A 439 9.86 -11.10 -20.07
C VAL A 439 11.00 -10.11 -20.34
N ASP A 440 11.01 -8.97 -19.66
CA ASP A 440 12.08 -7.98 -19.82
C ASP A 440 13.45 -8.49 -19.33
N ARG A 441 13.50 -9.25 -18.23
CA ARG A 441 14.73 -9.89 -17.77
C ARG A 441 15.23 -10.96 -18.74
N ILE A 442 14.32 -11.82 -19.24
CA ILE A 442 14.65 -12.83 -20.27
C ILE A 442 15.18 -12.17 -21.54
N ARG A 443 14.56 -11.07 -21.98
CA ARG A 443 15.04 -10.28 -23.12
C ARG A 443 16.49 -9.83 -22.91
N VAL A 444 16.83 -9.32 -21.73
CA VAL A 444 18.20 -8.91 -21.39
C VAL A 444 19.15 -10.11 -21.41
N GLU A 445 18.77 -11.26 -20.84
CA GLU A 445 19.58 -12.48 -20.87
C GLU A 445 19.85 -12.95 -22.30
N ILE A 446 18.85 -12.90 -23.19
CA ILE A 446 19.00 -13.27 -24.61
C ILE A 446 19.95 -12.32 -25.33
N LEU A 447 19.82 -11.00 -25.11
CA LEU A 447 20.72 -10.02 -25.72
C LEU A 447 22.18 -10.20 -25.27
N GLU A 448 22.39 -10.44 -23.98
CA GLU A 448 23.73 -10.73 -23.47
C GLU A 448 24.28 -12.07 -24.02
N THR A 449 23.43 -13.07 -24.23
CA THR A 449 23.78 -14.34 -24.88
C THR A 449 24.22 -14.12 -26.32
N ILE A 450 23.49 -13.31 -27.08
CA ILE A 450 23.85 -12.96 -28.45
C ILE A 450 25.22 -12.24 -28.48
N LYS A 451 25.42 -11.29 -27.58
CA LYS A 451 26.63 -10.49 -27.48
C LYS A 451 27.84 -11.31 -27.04
N THR A 452 27.69 -12.19 -26.06
CA THR A 452 28.78 -12.99 -25.49
C THR A 452 28.96 -14.34 -26.17
N GLN A 453 28.01 -14.76 -27.00
CA GLN A 453 27.93 -16.10 -27.61
C GLN A 453 28.03 -17.24 -26.56
N GLY A 454 27.47 -17.02 -25.35
CA GLY A 454 27.57 -17.97 -24.25
C GLY A 454 26.41 -17.82 -23.24
N ILE A 455 26.32 -18.79 -22.33
CA ILE A 455 25.21 -18.91 -21.37
C ILE A 455 25.52 -18.39 -19.95
N GLN A 456 26.68 -17.74 -19.76
CA GLN A 456 27.15 -17.31 -18.44
C GLN A 456 26.21 -16.33 -17.76
N ARG A 457 25.44 -15.56 -18.53
CA ARG A 457 24.47 -14.57 -18.05
C ARG A 457 23.04 -15.09 -17.99
N MET A 458 22.78 -16.32 -18.45
CA MET A 458 21.47 -16.94 -18.32
C MET A 458 21.23 -17.38 -16.88
N GLN A 459 20.31 -16.76 -16.20
CA GLN A 459 19.85 -17.15 -14.88
C GLN A 459 18.42 -17.68 -14.94
N LEU A 460 17.47 -16.84 -15.36
CA LEU A 460 16.05 -17.21 -15.44
C LEU A 460 15.81 -18.30 -16.49
N LEU A 461 16.48 -18.22 -17.65
CA LEU A 461 16.40 -19.26 -18.68
C LEU A 461 16.93 -20.63 -18.22
N LYS A 462 17.81 -20.65 -17.20
CA LYS A 462 18.29 -21.91 -16.60
C LYS A 462 17.36 -22.43 -15.52
N THR A 463 16.80 -21.56 -14.70
CA THR A 463 16.06 -21.96 -13.50
C THR A 463 14.56 -22.17 -13.75
N HIS A 464 13.98 -21.58 -14.81
CA HIS A 464 12.55 -21.60 -15.09
C HIS A 464 12.25 -22.19 -16.46
N ASN A 465 11.27 -23.11 -16.54
CA ASN A 465 10.73 -23.62 -17.81
C ASN A 465 9.61 -22.70 -18.30
N LEU A 466 9.83 -22.00 -19.43
CA LEU A 466 8.87 -21.04 -19.97
C LEU A 466 7.63 -21.65 -20.62
N LYS A 467 7.64 -22.96 -20.88
CA LYS A 467 6.51 -23.71 -21.45
C LYS A 467 5.78 -24.55 -20.39
N LEU A 468 5.67 -24.08 -19.17
CA LEU A 468 4.94 -24.80 -18.16
C LEU A 468 3.43 -24.81 -18.52
N SER A 469 2.98 -25.88 -19.19
CA SER A 469 1.56 -26.14 -19.38
C SER A 469 1.11 -27.01 -18.20
N ILE A 470 0.35 -26.43 -17.26
CA ILE A 470 -0.40 -27.16 -16.22
C ILE A 470 -1.79 -27.51 -16.78
N ALA A 471 -1.89 -27.78 -18.06
CA ALA A 471 -3.14 -28.25 -18.62
C ALA A 471 -3.37 -29.69 -18.19
N ALA A 472 -4.41 -29.92 -17.40
CA ALA A 472 -5.14 -31.17 -17.48
C ALA A 472 -5.43 -31.44 -18.97
N GLU A 473 -5.06 -32.63 -19.45
CA GLU A 473 -5.19 -33.04 -20.83
C GLU A 473 -6.60 -32.72 -21.36
N GLY A 474 -6.70 -31.79 -22.28
CA GLY A 474 -7.90 -31.56 -23.09
C GLY A 474 -8.57 -30.19 -22.91
N LYS A 475 -8.29 -29.31 -23.86
CA LYS A 475 -8.89 -28.03 -24.23
C LYS A 475 -8.11 -26.78 -23.83
N GLN A 476 -6.97 -26.56 -24.44
CA GLN A 476 -6.43 -25.21 -24.58
C GLN A 476 -7.28 -24.44 -25.60
N SER A 477 -7.98 -23.40 -25.17
CA SER A 477 -8.62 -22.46 -26.09
C SER A 477 -7.54 -21.65 -26.84
N LYS A 478 -7.88 -21.11 -28.01
CA LYS A 478 -6.97 -20.24 -28.78
C LYS A 478 -6.55 -19.00 -27.98
N GLU A 479 -7.36 -18.55 -27.02
CA GLU A 479 -7.10 -17.41 -26.13
C GLU A 479 -6.00 -17.71 -25.11
N ASP A 480 -5.88 -18.94 -24.62
CA ASP A 480 -4.83 -19.36 -23.68
C ASP A 480 -3.43 -19.39 -24.32
N ARG A 481 -3.34 -19.56 -25.64
CA ARG A 481 -2.06 -19.55 -26.36
C ARG A 481 -1.49 -18.14 -26.52
N SER A 482 -2.34 -17.14 -26.79
CA SER A 482 -1.90 -15.75 -27.09
C SER A 482 -1.33 -15.02 -25.88
N SER A 483 -1.35 -15.61 -24.70
CA SER A 483 -0.87 -14.99 -23.46
C SER A 483 0.31 -15.71 -22.79
N SER A 484 0.90 -16.74 -23.45
CA SER A 484 2.04 -17.47 -22.85
C SER A 484 3.26 -16.55 -22.66
N ILE A 485 4.09 -16.81 -21.62
CA ILE A 485 5.36 -16.07 -21.40
C ILE A 485 6.24 -16.15 -22.65
N LEU A 486 6.27 -17.31 -23.27
CA LEU A 486 7.06 -17.55 -24.49
C LEU A 486 6.65 -16.64 -25.64
N GLU A 487 5.34 -16.46 -25.86
CA GLU A 487 4.82 -15.56 -26.88
C GLU A 487 5.10 -14.08 -26.56
N LEU A 488 5.01 -13.69 -25.31
CA LEU A 488 5.38 -12.33 -24.88
C LEU A 488 6.88 -12.06 -25.12
N VAL A 489 7.75 -13.02 -24.82
CA VAL A 489 9.20 -12.96 -25.11
C VAL A 489 9.43 -12.82 -26.62
N LYS A 490 8.80 -13.68 -27.45
CA LYS A 490 8.85 -13.59 -28.91
C LYS A 490 8.50 -12.19 -29.40
N ASN A 491 7.32 -11.67 -29.02
CA ASN A 491 6.86 -10.37 -29.47
C ASN A 491 7.83 -9.24 -29.10
N ARG A 492 8.41 -9.26 -27.90
CA ARG A 492 9.43 -8.28 -27.47
C ARG A 492 10.73 -8.40 -28.27
N LEU A 493 11.19 -9.60 -28.57
CA LEU A 493 12.39 -9.84 -29.38
C LEU A 493 12.17 -9.47 -30.84
N GLN A 494 11.00 -9.78 -31.41
CA GLN A 494 10.67 -9.41 -32.79
C GLN A 494 10.72 -7.89 -32.98
N VAL A 495 10.06 -7.12 -32.13
CA VAL A 495 10.10 -5.65 -32.20
C VAL A 495 11.54 -5.12 -32.08
N LEU A 496 12.36 -5.74 -31.25
CA LEU A 496 13.75 -5.33 -31.06
C LEU A 496 14.60 -5.63 -32.30
N PHE A 497 14.55 -6.86 -32.83
CA PHE A 497 15.35 -7.28 -33.98
C PHE A 497 14.94 -6.53 -35.24
N MET A 498 13.65 -6.23 -35.44
CA MET A 498 13.20 -5.36 -36.52
C MET A 498 13.81 -3.96 -36.49
N LYS A 499 14.03 -3.42 -35.28
CA LYS A 499 14.56 -2.05 -35.10
C LYS A 499 16.09 -1.97 -35.14
N THR A 500 16.81 -3.08 -35.00
CA THR A 500 18.27 -3.05 -34.80
C THR A 500 19.05 -3.80 -35.88
N THR A 501 19.13 -5.12 -35.78
CA THR A 501 20.06 -5.97 -36.54
C THR A 501 19.40 -6.87 -37.58
N GLY A 502 18.05 -6.86 -37.66
CA GLY A 502 17.32 -7.89 -38.38
C GLY A 502 17.32 -9.23 -37.64
N PHE A 503 16.71 -10.26 -38.24
CA PHE A 503 16.51 -11.58 -37.60
C PHE A 503 17.63 -12.59 -37.86
N GLU A 504 18.33 -12.51 -39.00
CA GLU A 504 19.21 -13.58 -39.43
C GLU A 504 20.42 -13.80 -38.51
N GLU A 505 21.09 -12.73 -38.14
CA GLU A 505 22.32 -12.82 -37.35
C GLU A 505 22.04 -13.23 -35.90
N PRO A 506 21.07 -12.62 -35.18
CA PRO A 506 20.67 -13.09 -33.84
C PRO A 506 20.22 -14.54 -33.80
N LEU A 507 19.43 -15.01 -34.78
CA LEU A 507 18.99 -16.40 -34.88
C LEU A 507 20.14 -17.38 -35.10
N LYS A 508 21.09 -17.06 -35.97
CA LYS A 508 22.30 -17.89 -36.18
C LYS A 508 23.09 -18.05 -34.88
N ILE A 509 23.27 -16.96 -34.14
CA ILE A 509 24.01 -17.01 -32.87
C ILE A 509 23.26 -17.85 -31.83
N LEU A 510 21.95 -17.61 -31.65
CA LEU A 510 21.15 -18.37 -30.70
C LEU A 510 21.10 -19.87 -31.05
N THR A 511 21.00 -20.22 -32.33
CA THR A 511 21.03 -21.62 -32.81
C THR A 511 22.36 -22.28 -32.51
N LYS A 512 23.47 -21.57 -32.73
CA LYS A 512 24.80 -22.04 -32.37
C LYS A 512 24.93 -22.29 -30.88
N VAL A 513 24.53 -21.31 -30.06
CA VAL A 513 24.56 -21.47 -28.60
C VAL A 513 23.67 -22.64 -28.15
N ALA A 514 22.47 -22.80 -28.72
CA ALA A 514 21.60 -23.93 -28.41
C ALA A 514 22.25 -25.29 -28.76
N SER A 515 22.93 -25.40 -29.92
CA SER A 515 23.67 -26.60 -30.30
C SER A 515 24.82 -26.89 -29.33
N ASP A 516 25.55 -25.87 -28.88
CA ASP A 516 26.66 -26.03 -27.90
C ASP A 516 26.13 -26.57 -26.53
N LEU A 517 24.84 -26.42 -26.25
CA LEU A 517 24.19 -26.95 -25.03
C LEU A 517 23.78 -28.42 -25.14
N GLU A 518 23.74 -29.00 -26.34
CA GLU A 518 23.32 -30.40 -26.53
C GLU A 518 24.24 -31.39 -25.83
N HIS A 519 25.51 -31.01 -25.69
CA HIS A 519 26.57 -31.85 -25.10
C HIS A 519 26.77 -31.59 -23.59
N LYS A 520 26.02 -30.67 -22.98
CA LYS A 520 26.15 -30.34 -21.56
C LYS A 520 25.11 -31.07 -20.72
N SER A 521 25.45 -31.33 -19.45
CA SER A 521 24.54 -31.99 -18.52
C SER A 521 23.38 -31.08 -18.12
N THR A 522 22.22 -31.65 -17.80
CA THR A 522 21.06 -30.91 -17.32
C THR A 522 21.36 -30.11 -16.03
N LEU A 523 22.29 -30.59 -15.20
CA LEU A 523 22.76 -29.87 -14.01
C LEU A 523 23.49 -28.56 -14.33
N GLU A 524 24.18 -28.49 -15.48
CA GLU A 524 24.91 -27.28 -15.88
C GLU A 524 24.01 -26.26 -16.59
N VAL A 525 23.06 -26.73 -17.38
CA VAL A 525 22.26 -25.88 -18.28
C VAL A 525 20.83 -25.66 -17.81
N GLY A 526 20.32 -26.48 -16.89
CA GLY A 526 18.94 -26.42 -16.44
C GLY A 526 17.95 -26.46 -17.61
N TYR A 527 16.97 -25.55 -17.62
CA TYR A 527 15.99 -25.38 -18.68
C TYR A 527 16.48 -24.55 -19.89
N ALA A 528 17.72 -24.02 -19.87
CA ALA A 528 18.21 -23.10 -20.90
C ALA A 528 18.14 -23.70 -22.31
N ARG A 529 18.45 -25.00 -22.46
CA ARG A 529 18.39 -25.70 -23.74
C ARG A 529 16.98 -25.73 -24.31
N GLU A 530 16.00 -26.16 -23.49
CA GLU A 530 14.59 -26.24 -23.87
C GLU A 530 14.02 -24.88 -24.20
N ASN A 531 14.30 -23.89 -23.35
CA ASN A 531 13.82 -22.53 -23.51
C ASN A 531 14.37 -21.88 -24.78
N LEU A 532 15.67 -22.02 -25.07
CA LEU A 532 16.26 -21.49 -26.30
C LEU A 532 15.69 -22.16 -27.55
N ALA A 533 15.54 -23.49 -27.57
CA ALA A 533 14.93 -24.20 -28.68
C ALA A 533 13.51 -23.72 -28.97
N GLN A 534 12.72 -23.48 -27.93
CA GLN A 534 11.35 -22.97 -28.05
C GLN A 534 11.33 -21.51 -28.55
N ILE A 535 12.19 -20.63 -28.02
CA ILE A 535 12.27 -19.23 -28.45
C ILE A 535 12.69 -19.15 -29.93
N ILE A 536 13.68 -19.96 -30.34
CA ILE A 536 14.13 -20.02 -31.75
C ILE A 536 13.00 -20.48 -32.66
N ALA A 537 12.30 -21.57 -32.27
CA ALA A 537 11.15 -22.07 -33.03
C ALA A 537 10.06 -21.00 -33.19
N GLU A 538 9.69 -20.31 -32.12
CA GLU A 538 8.68 -19.24 -32.14
C GLU A 538 9.10 -18.04 -33.01
N LEU A 539 10.39 -17.69 -33.04
CA LEU A 539 10.92 -16.61 -33.86
C LEU A 539 10.94 -16.98 -35.36
N GLN A 540 11.17 -18.26 -35.69
CA GLN A 540 11.17 -18.76 -37.08
C GLN A 540 9.77 -18.88 -37.68
N PHE A 541 8.75 -19.28 -36.89
CA PHE A 541 7.37 -19.40 -37.37
C PHE A 541 6.63 -18.05 -37.47
N GLY A 542 7.17 -16.97 -36.96
CA GLY A 542 6.58 -15.63 -36.97
C GLY A 542 7.23 -14.65 -37.96
N SER A 543 8.20 -15.08 -38.75
CA SER A 543 8.86 -14.33 -39.83
C SER A 543 8.21 -14.68 -41.22
#